data_7b8c72751d1df33072068ec20e01e45e
#
_entry.id   7b8c72751d1df33072068ec20e01e45e
#
_cell.length_a   1.000
_cell.length_b   1.000
_cell.length_c   1.000
_cell.angle_alpha   90.00
_cell.angle_beta   90.00
_cell.angle_gamma   90.00
#
_symmetry.space_group_name_H-M   'P 1'
#
loop_
_entity.id
_entity.type
_entity.pdbx_description
1 polymer ?
#
loop_
_entity_poly.entity_id
_entity_poly.type
_entity_poly.pdbx_seq_one_letter_code
_entity_poly.pdbx_strand_id
1 'polypeptide(L)'
;MKIGVKVLILGAGGLTGRYLVREAKRRGMEVTGLSHAELDITRPDAAKEALAKHQPDWVINAASLTSLELCEEDPARSRKINTTAPAEWAKECGKARVRFAHLGTDYIFDGKKEEPYLPTDPASPLSRYGSDKAEGEKQVLRANPAALIVRLAWVFGHGGKTFMSKLPAILAEKEVVELAGGRTGSCTYAGEAARTILDLAASGAQGIYHGVQSGVTTWKGFAEKAAEEIRKKGKKVACREIQELPAEKIPGLKVPRPVYSPLDVRETESVLGRKIPGWEKGLEEYLQEIGW
;
A
#
# COMPACT_ATOMS: atom_id res chain seq x y z
N MET A 1 4.35 3.38 19.88
CA MET A 1 5.79 3.03 20.07
C MET A 1 6.38 4.04 21.04
N LYS A 2 7.38 3.61 21.84
CA LYS A 2 8.07 4.50 22.78
C LYS A 2 8.88 5.56 22.03
N ILE A 3 9.08 6.74 22.62
CA ILE A 3 10.00 7.79 22.14
C ILE A 3 11.41 7.18 22.05
N GLY A 4 12.15 7.46 20.97
CA GLY A 4 13.53 6.96 20.75
C GLY A 4 13.62 5.62 20.03
N VAL A 5 12.51 5.02 19.58
CA VAL A 5 12.57 3.82 18.71
C VAL A 5 13.17 4.19 17.35
N LYS A 6 14.19 3.44 16.94
CA LYS A 6 14.86 3.61 15.65
C LYS A 6 14.14 2.82 14.55
N VAL A 7 13.72 3.51 13.52
CA VAL A 7 12.98 2.88 12.40
C VAL A 7 13.73 3.12 11.09
N LEU A 8 14.08 2.03 10.41
CA LEU A 8 14.59 2.06 9.03
C LEU A 8 13.46 1.78 8.06
N ILE A 9 13.19 2.72 7.16
CA ILE A 9 12.13 2.60 6.15
C ILE A 9 12.76 2.45 4.77
N LEU A 10 12.57 1.29 4.16
CA LEU A 10 13.01 1.00 2.80
C LEU A 10 11.95 1.46 1.79
N GLY A 11 12.37 2.04 0.67
CA GLY A 11 11.45 2.61 -0.31
C GLY A 11 10.84 3.94 0.13
N ALA A 12 11.58 4.73 0.93
CA ALA A 12 11.13 6.02 1.45
C ALA A 12 10.77 7.06 0.37
N GLY A 13 11.26 6.92 -0.86
CA GLY A 13 10.87 7.76 -2.01
C GLY A 13 9.49 7.42 -2.60
N GLY A 14 8.93 6.26 -2.31
CA GLY A 14 7.60 5.83 -2.74
C GLY A 14 6.46 6.53 -1.98
N LEU A 15 5.22 6.39 -2.48
CA LEU A 15 4.06 7.03 -1.85
C LEU A 15 3.94 6.63 -0.37
N THR A 16 3.73 5.35 -0.09
CA THR A 16 3.57 4.85 1.29
C THR A 16 4.81 5.11 2.15
N GLY A 17 6.02 4.96 1.59
CA GLY A 17 7.27 5.21 2.29
C GLY A 17 7.40 6.64 2.82
N ARG A 18 7.06 7.65 2.01
CA ARG A 18 7.06 9.06 2.44
C ARG A 18 6.10 9.34 3.59
N TYR A 19 4.90 8.76 3.55
CA TYR A 19 3.92 8.91 4.61
C TYR A 19 4.35 8.19 5.89
N LEU A 20 4.99 7.02 5.78
CA LEU A 20 5.59 6.32 6.92
C LEU A 20 6.70 7.17 7.57
N VAL A 21 7.60 7.76 6.78
CA VAL A 21 8.66 8.65 7.31
C VAL A 21 8.05 9.84 8.04
N ARG A 22 7.04 10.51 7.43
CA ARG A 22 6.35 11.65 8.03
C ARG A 22 5.68 11.29 9.33
N GLU A 23 4.92 10.22 9.35
CA GLU A 23 4.14 9.78 10.52
C GLU A 23 5.07 9.28 11.64
N ALA A 24 6.12 8.53 11.33
CA ALA A 24 7.08 8.08 12.31
C ALA A 24 7.83 9.26 12.99
N LYS A 25 8.24 10.25 12.20
CA LYS A 25 8.82 11.51 12.73
C LYS A 25 7.82 12.27 13.63
N ARG A 26 6.53 12.37 13.20
CA ARG A 26 5.48 13.00 13.99
C ARG A 26 5.28 12.31 15.38
N ARG A 27 5.53 11.01 15.45
CA ARG A 27 5.50 10.21 16.67
C ARG A 27 6.78 10.30 17.52
N GLY A 28 7.75 11.10 17.12
CA GLY A 28 9.02 11.26 17.87
C GLY A 28 9.96 10.06 17.75
N MET A 29 9.83 9.27 16.68
CA MET A 29 10.76 8.17 16.40
C MET A 29 12.03 8.69 15.72
N GLU A 30 13.15 7.97 15.90
CA GLU A 30 14.36 8.19 15.13
C GLU A 30 14.24 7.47 13.79
N VAL A 31 14.10 8.23 12.68
CA VAL A 31 13.73 7.67 11.38
C VAL A 31 14.87 7.81 10.39
N THR A 32 15.31 6.68 9.84
CA THR A 32 16.12 6.62 8.63
C THR A 32 15.25 6.12 7.48
N GLY A 33 15.00 6.99 6.50
CA GLY A 33 14.29 6.62 5.27
C GLY A 33 15.26 6.49 4.12
N LEU A 34 15.28 5.33 3.44
CA LEU A 34 16.15 5.08 2.29
C LEU A 34 15.28 4.89 1.03
N SER A 35 15.51 5.75 0.04
CA SER A 35 14.95 5.62 -1.31
C SER A 35 15.74 4.59 -2.13
N HIS A 36 15.23 4.21 -3.31
CA HIS A 36 15.95 3.33 -4.22
C HIS A 36 17.32 3.91 -4.68
N ALA A 37 17.42 5.22 -4.80
CA ALA A 37 18.69 5.87 -5.16
C ALA A 37 19.75 5.77 -4.06
N GLU A 38 19.31 5.66 -2.79
CA GLU A 38 20.21 5.56 -1.63
C GLU A 38 20.52 4.11 -1.27
N LEU A 39 19.60 3.19 -1.53
CA LEU A 39 19.74 1.76 -1.25
C LEU A 39 18.93 0.91 -2.24
N ASP A 40 19.61 0.14 -3.07
CA ASP A 40 18.99 -0.97 -3.81
C ASP A 40 18.84 -2.17 -2.86
N ILE A 41 17.59 -2.47 -2.47
CA ILE A 41 17.28 -3.58 -1.56
C ILE A 41 17.67 -4.94 -2.11
N THR A 42 17.92 -5.05 -3.44
CA THR A 42 18.27 -6.30 -4.13
C THR A 42 19.76 -6.55 -4.20
N ARG A 43 20.58 -5.60 -3.76
CA ARG A 43 22.05 -5.74 -3.74
C ARG A 43 22.44 -6.80 -2.70
N PRO A 44 23.40 -7.68 -3.02
CA PRO A 44 23.96 -8.59 -2.03
C PRO A 44 24.42 -7.83 -0.79
N ASP A 45 24.25 -8.43 0.38
CA ASP A 45 24.61 -7.88 1.71
C ASP A 45 23.97 -6.53 2.10
N ALA A 46 23.11 -5.94 1.26
CA ALA A 46 22.44 -4.67 1.55
C ALA A 46 21.76 -4.65 2.93
N ALA A 47 21.08 -5.74 3.30
CA ALA A 47 20.43 -5.87 4.59
C ALA A 47 21.44 -5.86 5.74
N LYS A 48 22.52 -6.66 5.67
CA LYS A 48 23.56 -6.74 6.72
C LYS A 48 24.25 -5.40 6.95
N GLU A 49 24.65 -4.74 5.85
CA GLU A 49 25.33 -3.44 5.91
C GLU A 49 24.43 -2.36 6.50
N ALA A 50 23.17 -2.31 6.06
CA ALA A 50 22.22 -1.32 6.56
C ALA A 50 21.87 -1.56 8.04
N LEU A 51 21.69 -2.81 8.46
CA LEU A 51 21.46 -3.15 9.88
C LEU A 51 22.66 -2.80 10.76
N ALA A 52 23.88 -3.09 10.32
CA ALA A 52 25.10 -2.74 11.05
C ALA A 52 25.27 -1.21 11.15
N LYS A 53 25.01 -0.48 10.08
CA LYS A 53 25.18 0.98 10.01
C LYS A 53 24.14 1.73 10.83
N HIS A 54 22.85 1.35 10.73
CA HIS A 54 21.76 2.14 11.29
C HIS A 54 21.24 1.61 12.63
N GLN A 55 21.53 0.36 12.97
CA GLN A 55 21.14 -0.31 14.23
C GLN A 55 19.64 -0.05 14.57
N PRO A 56 18.70 -0.33 13.63
CA PRO A 56 17.30 -0.04 13.85
C PRO A 56 16.65 -1.05 14.80
N ASP A 57 15.60 -0.61 15.53
CA ASP A 57 14.71 -1.51 16.27
C ASP A 57 13.68 -2.16 15.31
N TRP A 58 13.34 -1.42 14.24
CA TRP A 58 12.41 -1.85 13.20
C TRP A 58 12.93 -1.57 11.80
N VAL A 59 12.72 -2.52 10.90
CA VAL A 59 12.79 -2.30 9.45
C VAL A 59 11.38 -2.41 8.87
N ILE A 60 10.94 -1.37 8.15
CA ILE A 60 9.67 -1.39 7.41
C ILE A 60 9.99 -1.36 5.92
N ASN A 61 9.72 -2.47 5.23
CA ASN A 61 9.94 -2.58 3.80
C ASN A 61 8.70 -2.12 3.00
N ALA A 62 8.74 -0.88 2.52
CA ALA A 62 7.78 -0.29 1.58
C ALA A 62 8.32 -0.25 0.14
N ALA A 63 9.48 -0.83 -0.13
CA ALA A 63 10.04 -0.94 -1.48
C ALA A 63 9.36 -2.09 -2.24
N SER A 64 8.94 -1.82 -3.47
CA SER A 64 8.28 -2.78 -4.36
C SER A 64 8.31 -2.29 -5.81
N LEU A 65 8.37 -3.18 -6.77
CA LEU A 65 8.03 -2.89 -8.17
C LEU A 65 6.52 -3.08 -8.32
N THR A 66 5.77 -1.97 -8.40
CA THR A 66 4.29 -1.96 -8.37
C THR A 66 3.63 -1.80 -9.73
N SER A 67 4.38 -1.51 -10.80
CA SER A 67 3.83 -1.52 -12.16
C SER A 67 3.59 -2.96 -12.60
N LEU A 68 2.33 -3.30 -12.84
CA LEU A 68 1.95 -4.62 -13.30
C LEU A 68 2.60 -4.91 -14.66
N GLU A 69 2.58 -3.91 -15.54
CA GLU A 69 3.13 -4.00 -16.90
C GLU A 69 4.64 -4.31 -16.84
N LEU A 70 5.41 -3.56 -16.05
CA LEU A 70 6.84 -3.83 -15.89
C LEU A 70 7.14 -5.18 -15.23
N CYS A 71 6.25 -5.68 -14.36
CA CYS A 71 6.40 -7.01 -13.78
C CYS A 71 6.20 -8.12 -14.82
N GLU A 72 5.30 -7.94 -15.79
CA GLU A 72 5.11 -8.88 -16.90
C GLU A 72 6.26 -8.77 -17.91
N GLU A 73 6.75 -7.57 -18.20
CA GLU A 73 7.86 -7.31 -19.14
C GLU A 73 9.20 -7.85 -18.62
N ASP A 74 9.47 -7.73 -17.32
CA ASP A 74 10.70 -8.22 -16.67
C ASP A 74 10.37 -9.05 -15.42
N PRO A 75 9.96 -10.31 -15.59
CA PRO A 75 9.63 -11.21 -14.49
C PRO A 75 10.80 -11.50 -13.54
N ALA A 76 12.02 -11.48 -14.03
CA ALA A 76 13.20 -11.72 -13.21
C ALA A 76 13.43 -10.55 -12.21
N ARG A 77 13.33 -9.33 -12.70
CA ARG A 77 13.39 -8.12 -11.88
C ARG A 77 12.23 -8.05 -10.90
N SER A 78 11.01 -8.36 -11.34
CA SER A 78 9.83 -8.41 -10.48
C SER A 78 10.06 -9.38 -9.31
N ARG A 79 10.45 -10.62 -9.59
CA ARG A 79 10.76 -11.62 -8.56
C ARG A 79 11.88 -11.17 -7.63
N LYS A 80 12.95 -10.59 -8.17
CA LYS A 80 14.08 -10.12 -7.35
C LYS A 80 13.65 -9.09 -6.32
N ILE A 81 12.82 -8.09 -6.74
CA ILE A 81 12.37 -6.99 -5.89
C ILE A 81 11.21 -7.39 -4.97
N ASN A 82 10.23 -8.15 -5.48
CA ASN A 82 8.98 -8.40 -4.77
C ASN A 82 8.99 -9.70 -3.96
N THR A 83 9.92 -10.62 -4.22
CA THR A 83 10.02 -11.92 -3.55
C THR A 83 11.35 -12.11 -2.83
N THR A 84 12.46 -12.12 -3.58
CA THR A 84 13.77 -12.54 -3.05
C THR A 84 14.33 -11.52 -2.04
N ALA A 85 14.36 -10.26 -2.41
CA ALA A 85 14.92 -9.23 -1.54
C ALA A 85 14.15 -9.10 -0.21
N PRO A 86 12.79 -9.02 -0.18
CA PRO A 86 12.06 -9.02 1.09
C PRO A 86 12.36 -10.21 2.00
N ALA A 87 12.53 -11.41 1.44
CA ALA A 87 12.86 -12.61 2.20
C ALA A 87 14.28 -12.54 2.83
N GLU A 88 15.27 -12.05 2.06
CA GLU A 88 16.63 -11.86 2.60
C GLU A 88 16.64 -10.78 3.69
N TRP A 89 15.92 -9.67 3.53
CA TRP A 89 15.77 -8.66 4.57
C TRP A 89 15.12 -9.24 5.83
N ALA A 90 14.03 -10.01 5.69
CA ALA A 90 13.39 -10.67 6.82
C ALA A 90 14.33 -11.60 7.57
N LYS A 91 15.11 -12.40 6.83
CA LYS A 91 16.11 -13.34 7.36
C LYS A 91 17.20 -12.61 8.16
N GLU A 92 17.78 -11.56 7.60
CA GLU A 92 18.85 -10.83 8.28
C GLU A 92 18.33 -10.04 9.50
N CYS A 93 17.10 -9.48 9.41
CA CYS A 93 16.42 -8.89 10.57
C CYS A 93 16.19 -9.93 11.67
N GLY A 94 15.74 -11.13 11.34
CA GLY A 94 15.53 -12.22 12.29
C GLY A 94 16.83 -12.60 13.03
N LYS A 95 17.96 -12.74 12.30
CA LYS A 95 19.29 -13.01 12.88
C LYS A 95 19.75 -11.90 13.82
N ALA A 96 19.51 -10.65 13.42
CA ALA A 96 19.89 -9.47 14.21
C ALA A 96 18.91 -9.16 15.36
N ARG A 97 17.80 -9.91 15.50
CA ARG A 97 16.71 -9.64 16.44
C ARG A 97 16.07 -8.26 16.24
N VAL A 98 16.09 -7.77 15.02
CA VAL A 98 15.42 -6.55 14.56
C VAL A 98 14.02 -6.93 14.06
N ARG A 99 13.01 -6.18 14.44
CA ARG A 99 11.64 -6.43 13.98
C ARG A 99 11.49 -6.05 12.51
N PHE A 100 10.70 -6.81 11.77
CA PHE A 100 10.51 -6.61 10.33
C PHE A 100 9.06 -6.52 9.95
N ALA A 101 8.69 -5.48 9.20
CA ALA A 101 7.38 -5.35 8.56
C ALA A 101 7.53 -5.26 7.04
N HIS A 102 6.65 -5.95 6.30
CA HIS A 102 6.61 -5.94 4.84
C HIS A 102 5.22 -5.57 4.34
N LEU A 103 5.16 -4.70 3.32
CA LEU A 103 3.88 -4.30 2.73
C LEU A 103 3.44 -5.30 1.65
N GLY A 104 2.28 -5.89 1.86
CA GLY A 104 1.57 -6.75 0.92
C GLY A 104 0.59 -5.98 0.03
N THR A 105 -0.26 -6.72 -0.71
CA THR A 105 -1.23 -6.17 -1.67
C THR A 105 -2.48 -7.03 -1.78
N ASP A 106 -3.60 -6.44 -2.17
CA ASP A 106 -4.84 -7.12 -2.57
C ASP A 106 -4.71 -7.88 -3.91
N TYR A 107 -3.72 -7.56 -4.73
CA TYR A 107 -3.47 -8.23 -6.02
C TYR A 107 -3.06 -9.71 -5.90
N ILE A 108 -2.89 -10.21 -4.70
CA ILE A 108 -2.70 -11.65 -4.45
C ILE A 108 -3.99 -12.45 -4.63
N PHE A 109 -5.15 -11.81 -4.74
CA PHE A 109 -6.46 -12.45 -4.87
C PHE A 109 -6.98 -12.41 -6.31
N ASP A 110 -7.85 -13.37 -6.67
CA ASP A 110 -8.43 -13.50 -8.01
C ASP A 110 -9.70 -12.67 -8.25
N GLY A 111 -10.28 -12.13 -7.19
CA GLY A 111 -11.48 -11.30 -7.30
C GLY A 111 -12.78 -12.07 -7.50
N LYS A 112 -12.85 -13.35 -7.14
CA LYS A 112 -14.05 -14.20 -7.32
C LYS A 112 -14.95 -14.27 -6.10
N LYS A 113 -14.53 -13.75 -4.95
CA LYS A 113 -15.39 -13.67 -3.76
C LYS A 113 -16.44 -12.58 -3.91
N GLU A 114 -17.53 -12.72 -3.17
CA GLU A 114 -18.59 -11.73 -3.03
C GLU A 114 -18.52 -10.98 -1.69
N GLU A 115 -17.65 -11.46 -0.78
CA GLU A 115 -17.37 -10.85 0.53
C GLU A 115 -15.91 -10.39 0.61
N PRO A 116 -15.60 -9.40 1.48
CA PRO A 116 -14.21 -8.96 1.68
C PRO A 116 -13.27 -10.12 2.03
N TYR A 117 -12.08 -10.10 1.44
CA TYR A 117 -11.06 -11.12 1.69
C TYR A 117 -10.53 -11.02 3.11
N LEU A 118 -10.39 -12.17 3.76
CA LEU A 118 -9.75 -12.31 5.07
C LEU A 118 -8.23 -12.42 4.94
N PRO A 119 -7.44 -12.07 5.98
CA PRO A 119 -5.99 -12.30 5.99
C PRO A 119 -5.60 -13.76 5.73
N THR A 120 -6.46 -14.72 6.12
CA THR A 120 -6.27 -16.16 5.98
C THR A 120 -6.74 -16.75 4.66
N ASP A 121 -7.42 -15.97 3.82
CA ASP A 121 -7.88 -16.48 2.52
C ASP A 121 -6.69 -16.85 1.61
N PRO A 122 -6.82 -17.94 0.84
CA PRO A 122 -5.73 -18.39 -0.03
C PRO A 122 -5.44 -17.40 -1.16
N ALA A 123 -4.16 -17.18 -1.44
CA ALA A 123 -3.75 -16.39 -2.57
C ALA A 123 -4.02 -17.12 -3.89
N SER A 124 -4.59 -16.41 -4.87
CA SER A 124 -4.87 -16.88 -6.24
C SER A 124 -4.64 -15.73 -7.24
N PRO A 125 -3.40 -15.23 -7.39
CA PRO A 125 -3.10 -14.02 -8.15
C PRO A 125 -3.32 -14.17 -9.66
N LEU A 126 -3.78 -13.10 -10.31
CA LEU A 126 -4.06 -13.03 -11.74
C LEU A 126 -2.88 -12.46 -12.56
N SER A 127 -1.85 -11.94 -11.90
CA SER A 127 -0.74 -11.23 -12.55
C SER A 127 0.61 -11.65 -11.96
N ARG A 128 1.67 -11.37 -12.70
CA ARG A 128 3.03 -11.59 -12.21
C ARG A 128 3.32 -10.83 -10.93
N TYR A 129 2.91 -9.56 -10.87
CA TYR A 129 3.03 -8.75 -9.65
C TYR A 129 2.37 -9.45 -8.45
N GLY A 130 1.10 -9.85 -8.60
CA GLY A 130 0.37 -10.55 -7.53
C GLY A 130 1.05 -11.85 -7.12
N SER A 131 1.53 -12.64 -8.08
CA SER A 131 2.24 -13.90 -7.83
C SER A 131 3.54 -13.69 -7.06
N ASP A 132 4.36 -12.72 -7.49
CA ASP A 132 5.63 -12.44 -6.83
C ASP A 132 5.41 -11.82 -5.43
N LYS A 133 4.36 -11.02 -5.22
CA LYS A 133 3.99 -10.51 -3.90
C LYS A 133 3.50 -11.63 -2.96
N ALA A 134 2.64 -12.53 -3.44
CA ALA A 134 2.14 -13.66 -2.65
C ALA A 134 3.29 -14.60 -2.25
N GLU A 135 4.19 -14.92 -3.17
CA GLU A 135 5.37 -15.73 -2.88
C GLU A 135 6.35 -14.99 -1.94
N GLY A 136 6.46 -13.65 -2.08
CA GLY A 136 7.26 -12.81 -1.20
C GLY A 136 6.77 -12.86 0.25
N GLU A 137 5.46 -12.72 0.49
CA GLU A 137 4.86 -12.85 1.82
C GLU A 137 5.19 -14.22 2.45
N LYS A 138 5.05 -15.28 1.67
CA LYS A 138 5.35 -16.66 2.09
C LYS A 138 6.81 -16.84 2.48
N GLN A 139 7.74 -16.34 1.66
CA GLN A 139 9.17 -16.45 1.92
C GLN A 139 9.60 -15.58 3.10
N VAL A 140 9.03 -14.38 3.28
CA VAL A 140 9.25 -13.51 4.43
C VAL A 140 8.88 -14.23 5.73
N LEU A 141 7.67 -14.81 5.82
CA LEU A 141 7.22 -15.53 7.01
C LEU A 141 8.00 -16.83 7.27
N ARG A 142 8.45 -17.51 6.20
CA ARG A 142 9.34 -18.68 6.33
C ARG A 142 10.71 -18.29 6.89
N ALA A 143 11.26 -17.15 6.42
CA ALA A 143 12.57 -16.67 6.84
C ALA A 143 12.55 -16.01 8.24
N ASN A 144 11.43 -15.39 8.59
CA ASN A 144 11.22 -14.74 9.90
C ASN A 144 9.74 -14.89 10.30
N PRO A 145 9.38 -15.95 11.06
CA PRO A 145 8.00 -16.17 11.50
C PRO A 145 7.40 -15.05 12.35
N ALA A 146 8.24 -14.20 12.96
CA ALA A 146 7.82 -13.04 13.74
C ALA A 146 7.62 -11.77 12.89
N ALA A 147 7.77 -11.86 11.56
CA ALA A 147 7.55 -10.72 10.67
C ALA A 147 6.07 -10.31 10.64
N LEU A 148 5.84 -9.01 10.46
CA LEU A 148 4.53 -8.41 10.21
C LEU A 148 4.35 -8.20 8.71
N ILE A 149 3.27 -8.72 8.14
CA ILE A 149 2.82 -8.42 6.77
C ILE A 149 1.59 -7.53 6.86
N VAL A 150 1.61 -6.40 6.14
CA VAL A 150 0.43 -5.51 6.07
C VAL A 150 0.03 -5.35 4.61
N ARG A 151 -1.10 -5.97 4.23
CA ARG A 151 -1.67 -5.85 2.89
C ARG A 151 -2.42 -4.55 2.73
N LEU A 152 -2.12 -3.85 1.65
CA LEU A 152 -2.73 -2.59 1.27
C LEU A 152 -3.50 -2.77 -0.05
N ALA A 153 -4.44 -1.88 -0.33
CA ALA A 153 -5.18 -1.82 -1.58
C ALA A 153 -5.40 -0.36 -2.00
N TRP A 154 -5.37 -0.07 -3.28
CA TRP A 154 -5.74 1.21 -3.91
C TRP A 154 -5.21 2.44 -3.16
N VAL A 155 -3.92 2.43 -2.83
CA VAL A 155 -3.30 3.49 -2.05
C VAL A 155 -3.25 4.79 -2.82
N PHE A 156 -3.73 5.88 -2.20
CA PHE A 156 -3.70 7.24 -2.74
C PHE A 156 -3.16 8.25 -1.72
N GLY A 157 -2.70 9.40 -2.22
CA GLY A 157 -2.15 10.46 -1.39
C GLY A 157 -1.35 11.47 -2.22
N HIS A 158 -0.89 12.54 -1.59
CA HIS A 158 -0.16 13.63 -2.25
C HIS A 158 1.14 13.13 -2.91
N GLY A 159 1.34 13.55 -4.15
CA GLY A 159 2.50 13.15 -4.96
C GLY A 159 2.47 11.69 -5.40
N GLY A 160 1.36 10.98 -5.22
CA GLY A 160 1.13 9.65 -5.79
C GLY A 160 0.94 9.70 -7.30
N LYS A 161 1.35 8.61 -7.97
CA LYS A 161 1.19 8.46 -9.43
C LYS A 161 -0.06 7.65 -9.81
N THR A 162 -0.80 7.13 -8.83
CA THR A 162 -2.01 6.36 -9.04
C THR A 162 -3.13 7.22 -9.62
N PHE A 163 -4.10 6.58 -10.29
CA PHE A 163 -5.30 7.27 -10.78
C PHE A 163 -6.00 8.04 -9.66
N MET A 164 -6.25 7.40 -8.52
CA MET A 164 -6.92 8.03 -7.37
C MET A 164 -6.16 9.25 -6.84
N SER A 165 -4.83 9.23 -6.82
CA SER A 165 -4.02 10.39 -6.42
C SER A 165 -4.10 11.56 -7.40
N LYS A 166 -4.38 11.29 -8.67
CA LYS A 166 -4.49 12.31 -9.72
C LYS A 166 -5.92 12.81 -9.92
N LEU A 167 -6.88 12.07 -9.40
CA LEU A 167 -8.30 12.27 -9.69
C LEU A 167 -8.81 13.69 -9.36
N PRO A 168 -8.45 14.35 -8.24
CA PRO A 168 -8.90 15.72 -7.98
C PRO A 168 -8.55 16.69 -9.10
N ALA A 169 -7.32 16.65 -9.60
CA ALA A 169 -6.89 17.48 -10.72
C ALA A 169 -7.65 17.14 -12.02
N ILE A 170 -7.84 15.84 -12.28
CA ILE A 170 -8.59 15.37 -13.46
C ILE A 170 -10.05 15.87 -13.42
N LEU A 171 -10.71 15.80 -12.26
CA LEU A 171 -12.09 16.27 -12.08
C LEU A 171 -12.23 17.79 -12.24
N ALA A 172 -11.16 18.55 -11.93
CA ALA A 172 -11.15 20.01 -12.07
C ALA A 172 -10.98 20.47 -13.53
N GLU A 173 -10.35 19.64 -14.37
CA GLU A 173 -9.95 20.01 -15.72
C GLU A 173 -10.83 19.40 -16.82
N LYS A 174 -11.28 18.15 -16.66
CA LYS A 174 -11.99 17.39 -17.70
C LYS A 174 -13.50 17.41 -17.49
N GLU A 175 -14.27 17.65 -18.56
CA GLU A 175 -15.73 17.56 -18.52
C GLU A 175 -16.24 16.13 -18.43
N VAL A 176 -15.53 15.18 -19.06
CA VAL A 176 -15.83 13.75 -19.00
C VAL A 176 -14.61 13.01 -18.47
N VAL A 177 -14.80 12.16 -17.46
CA VAL A 177 -13.77 11.31 -16.89
C VAL A 177 -14.09 9.86 -17.20
N GLU A 178 -13.25 9.24 -18.03
CA GLU A 178 -13.33 7.82 -18.35
C GLU A 178 -12.50 7.00 -17.38
N LEU A 179 -13.04 5.90 -16.87
CA LEU A 179 -12.38 4.99 -15.96
C LEU A 179 -12.79 3.53 -16.21
N ALA A 180 -11.97 2.60 -15.75
CA ALA A 180 -12.30 1.18 -15.86
C ALA A 180 -13.44 0.82 -14.93
N GLY A 181 -14.54 0.33 -15.51
CA GLY A 181 -15.70 -0.14 -14.77
C GLY A 181 -15.55 -1.53 -14.16
N GLY A 182 -16.57 -1.93 -13.40
CA GLY A 182 -16.70 -3.29 -12.86
C GLY A 182 -15.68 -3.66 -11.81
N ARG A 183 -15.00 -2.69 -11.16
CA ARG A 183 -14.00 -2.97 -10.12
C ARG A 183 -14.46 -2.46 -8.77
N THR A 184 -14.42 -3.35 -7.79
CA THR A 184 -14.79 -3.08 -6.40
C THR A 184 -13.61 -3.40 -5.49
N GLY A 185 -13.28 -2.51 -4.56
CA GLY A 185 -12.13 -2.69 -3.68
C GLY A 185 -12.15 -1.80 -2.45
N SER A 186 -11.09 -1.90 -1.66
CA SER A 186 -10.82 -1.00 -0.54
C SER A 186 -9.88 0.11 -0.98
N CYS A 187 -10.24 1.36 -0.69
CA CYS A 187 -9.36 2.50 -0.91
C CYS A 187 -8.54 2.77 0.36
N THR A 188 -7.33 3.28 0.20
CA THR A 188 -6.48 3.55 1.35
C THR A 188 -5.74 4.88 1.18
N TYR A 189 -6.08 5.87 1.99
CA TYR A 189 -5.27 7.07 2.12
C TYR A 189 -3.91 6.71 2.74
N ALA A 190 -2.83 7.12 2.11
CA ALA A 190 -1.47 6.76 2.54
C ALA A 190 -1.14 7.24 3.96
N GLY A 191 -1.80 8.32 4.42
CA GLY A 191 -1.71 8.79 5.80
C GLY A 191 -2.29 7.79 6.81
N GLU A 192 -3.47 7.23 6.53
CA GLU A 192 -4.07 6.20 7.40
C GLU A 192 -3.31 4.88 7.28
N ALA A 193 -2.85 4.49 6.08
CA ALA A 193 -1.97 3.33 5.94
C ALA A 193 -0.74 3.43 6.85
N ALA A 194 -0.07 4.59 6.85
CA ALA A 194 1.10 4.82 7.70
C ALA A 194 0.75 4.74 9.20
N ARG A 195 -0.38 5.32 9.62
CA ARG A 195 -0.88 5.22 11.00
C ARG A 195 -1.10 3.76 11.41
N THR A 196 -1.86 3.02 10.60
CA THR A 196 -2.21 1.62 10.86
C THR A 196 -0.98 0.71 10.89
N ILE A 197 -0.03 0.86 9.94
CA ILE A 197 1.21 0.08 9.91
C ILE A 197 2.02 0.31 11.20
N LEU A 198 2.20 1.57 11.59
CA LEU A 198 2.95 1.91 12.80
C LEU A 198 2.23 1.50 14.09
N ASP A 199 0.89 1.50 14.11
CA ASP A 199 0.10 1.02 15.24
C ASP A 199 0.25 -0.51 15.39
N LEU A 200 0.13 -1.28 14.29
CA LEU A 200 0.37 -2.73 14.27
C LEU A 200 1.80 -3.05 14.71
N ALA A 201 2.79 -2.31 14.20
CA ALA A 201 4.17 -2.46 14.65
C ALA A 201 4.31 -2.19 16.16
N ALA A 202 3.62 -1.17 16.68
CA ALA A 202 3.65 -0.81 18.09
C ALA A 202 2.97 -1.83 19.00
N SER A 203 1.90 -2.47 18.55
CA SER A 203 1.19 -3.51 19.30
C SER A 203 1.98 -4.82 19.42
N GLY A 204 3.04 -4.99 18.63
CA GLY A 204 3.81 -6.22 18.56
C GLY A 204 3.18 -7.28 17.66
N ALA A 205 2.23 -6.89 16.80
CA ALA A 205 1.57 -7.78 15.84
C ALA A 205 2.56 -8.53 14.96
N GLN A 206 2.29 -9.79 14.69
CA GLN A 206 3.05 -10.72 13.85
C GLN A 206 2.07 -11.42 12.90
N GLY A 207 2.56 -11.90 11.77
CA GLY A 207 1.72 -12.53 10.76
C GLY A 207 1.10 -11.51 9.81
N ILE A 208 -0.09 -11.80 9.27
CA ILE A 208 -0.71 -11.06 8.16
C ILE A 208 -1.90 -10.25 8.66
N TYR A 209 -1.93 -8.97 8.30
CA TYR A 209 -3.03 -8.05 8.58
C TYR A 209 -3.39 -7.23 7.35
N HIS A 210 -4.60 -6.71 7.31
CA HIS A 210 -5.05 -5.78 6.30
C HIS A 210 -4.98 -4.34 6.83
N GLY A 211 -4.21 -3.49 6.15
CA GLY A 211 -3.98 -2.09 6.54
C GLY A 211 -4.72 -1.09 5.65
N VAL A 212 -5.92 -1.43 5.21
CA VAL A 212 -6.79 -0.57 4.39
C VAL A 212 -7.80 0.19 5.25
N GLN A 213 -8.43 1.21 4.69
CA GLN A 213 -9.57 1.86 5.34
C GLN A 213 -10.84 1.01 5.23
N SER A 214 -11.75 1.17 6.19
CA SER A 214 -13.01 0.45 6.18
C SER A 214 -13.93 0.92 5.05
N GLY A 215 -14.88 0.05 4.69
CA GLY A 215 -15.80 0.29 3.58
C GLY A 215 -15.28 -0.22 2.24
N VAL A 216 -16.20 -0.25 1.29
CA VAL A 216 -15.99 -0.79 -0.05
C VAL A 216 -16.49 0.23 -1.05
N THR A 217 -15.76 0.43 -2.14
CA THR A 217 -16.18 1.33 -3.21
C THR A 217 -15.76 0.82 -4.58
N THR A 218 -16.26 1.48 -5.62
CA THR A 218 -15.78 1.32 -7.01
C THR A 218 -14.91 2.52 -7.38
N TRP A 219 -14.21 2.44 -8.49
CA TRP A 219 -13.48 3.60 -9.03
C TRP A 219 -14.43 4.76 -9.34
N LYS A 220 -15.63 4.45 -9.84
CA LYS A 220 -16.69 5.43 -10.09
C LYS A 220 -17.19 6.04 -8.79
N GLY A 221 -17.54 5.22 -7.80
CA GLY A 221 -18.01 5.71 -6.50
C GLY A 221 -16.97 6.60 -5.80
N PHE A 222 -15.68 6.24 -5.88
CA PHE A 222 -14.61 7.10 -5.39
C PHE A 222 -14.55 8.44 -6.13
N ALA A 223 -14.69 8.42 -7.47
CA ALA A 223 -14.64 9.63 -8.29
C ALA A 223 -15.85 10.55 -8.04
N GLU A 224 -17.06 9.98 -7.92
CA GLU A 224 -18.29 10.71 -7.60
C GLU A 224 -18.17 11.38 -6.22
N LYS A 225 -17.70 10.62 -5.21
CA LYS A 225 -17.48 11.15 -3.86
C LYS A 225 -16.42 12.25 -3.83
N ALA A 226 -15.34 12.09 -4.57
CA ALA A 226 -14.30 13.13 -4.68
C ALA A 226 -14.86 14.42 -5.31
N ALA A 227 -15.64 14.31 -6.39
CA ALA A 227 -16.28 15.46 -7.01
C ALA A 227 -17.28 16.16 -6.06
N GLU A 228 -18.07 15.40 -5.30
CA GLU A 228 -18.97 15.91 -4.27
C GLU A 228 -18.22 16.71 -3.20
N GLU A 229 -17.18 16.12 -2.60
CA GLU A 229 -16.40 16.76 -1.52
C GLU A 229 -15.66 18.01 -2.00
N ILE A 230 -15.15 18.00 -3.23
CA ILE A 230 -14.52 19.19 -3.84
C ILE A 230 -15.53 20.32 -4.02
N ARG A 231 -16.75 20.01 -4.51
CA ARG A 231 -17.84 21.01 -4.65
C ARG A 231 -18.30 21.57 -3.30
N LYS A 232 -18.43 20.73 -2.27
CA LYS A 232 -18.79 21.16 -0.90
C LYS A 232 -17.81 22.19 -0.35
N LYS A 233 -16.53 22.11 -0.74
CA LYS A 233 -15.50 23.07 -0.35
C LYS A 233 -15.46 24.32 -1.24
N GLY A 234 -16.44 24.52 -2.12
CA GLY A 234 -16.56 25.67 -3.00
C GLY A 234 -15.52 25.69 -4.14
N LYS A 235 -14.86 24.56 -4.42
CA LYS A 235 -13.87 24.46 -5.49
C LYS A 235 -14.52 24.05 -6.81
N LYS A 236 -13.90 24.46 -7.92
CA LYS A 236 -14.40 24.14 -9.25
C LYS A 236 -14.19 22.68 -9.60
N VAL A 237 -15.26 22.01 -10.08
CA VAL A 237 -15.23 20.70 -10.70
C VAL A 237 -15.77 20.86 -12.11
N ALA A 238 -14.92 20.70 -13.12
CA ALA A 238 -15.33 20.75 -14.53
C ALA A 238 -16.10 19.49 -14.94
N CYS A 239 -15.81 18.38 -14.25
CA CYS A 239 -16.41 17.07 -14.54
C CYS A 239 -17.94 17.10 -14.39
N ARG A 240 -18.63 16.80 -15.49
CA ARG A 240 -20.09 16.67 -15.58
C ARG A 240 -20.52 15.20 -15.67
N GLU A 241 -19.63 14.34 -16.17
CA GLU A 241 -19.94 12.93 -16.43
C GLU A 241 -18.73 12.04 -16.08
N ILE A 242 -19.01 10.93 -15.41
CA ILE A 242 -18.04 9.87 -15.11
C ILE A 242 -18.51 8.60 -15.83
N GLN A 243 -17.79 8.22 -16.88
CA GLN A 243 -18.11 7.06 -17.72
C GLN A 243 -17.26 5.85 -17.31
N GLU A 244 -17.93 4.71 -17.14
CA GLU A 244 -17.26 3.43 -16.98
C GLU A 244 -17.08 2.77 -18.34
N LEU A 245 -15.84 2.44 -18.67
CA LEU A 245 -15.47 1.72 -19.87
C LEU A 245 -14.94 0.32 -19.54
N PRO A 246 -15.05 -0.64 -20.45
CA PRO A 246 -14.33 -1.90 -20.34
C PRO A 246 -12.83 -1.65 -20.13
N ALA A 247 -12.17 -2.46 -19.28
CA ALA A 247 -10.78 -2.25 -18.92
C ALA A 247 -9.83 -2.22 -20.13
N GLU A 248 -10.16 -2.97 -21.18
CA GLU A 248 -9.41 -3.07 -22.43
C GLU A 248 -9.37 -1.75 -23.22
N LYS A 249 -10.36 -0.86 -22.97
CA LYS A 249 -10.44 0.47 -23.59
C LYS A 249 -9.65 1.53 -22.82
N ILE A 250 -9.21 1.23 -21.60
CA ILE A 250 -8.43 2.17 -20.79
C ILE A 250 -6.94 1.98 -21.08
N PRO A 251 -6.24 3.02 -21.58
CA PRO A 251 -4.81 2.91 -21.84
C PRO A 251 -4.01 2.51 -20.58
N GLY A 252 -3.08 1.57 -20.73
CA GLY A 252 -2.22 1.09 -19.64
C GLY A 252 -2.87 0.07 -18.69
N LEU A 253 -4.08 -0.43 -18.97
CA LEU A 253 -4.73 -1.49 -18.19
C LEU A 253 -4.74 -2.83 -18.93
N LYS A 254 -3.59 -3.28 -19.46
CA LYS A 254 -3.47 -4.53 -20.24
C LYS A 254 -3.39 -5.77 -19.36
N VAL A 255 -2.80 -5.66 -18.18
CA VAL A 255 -2.61 -6.80 -17.26
C VAL A 255 -3.89 -7.07 -16.48
N PRO A 256 -4.32 -8.33 -16.32
CA PRO A 256 -5.49 -8.68 -15.52
C PRO A 256 -5.39 -8.19 -14.06
N ARG A 257 -6.50 -7.69 -13.54
CA ARG A 257 -6.65 -7.21 -12.17
C ARG A 257 -7.91 -7.81 -11.56
N PRO A 258 -7.96 -8.12 -10.25
CA PRO A 258 -9.17 -8.60 -9.61
C PRO A 258 -10.33 -7.60 -9.80
N VAL A 259 -11.51 -8.12 -10.09
CA VAL A 259 -12.74 -7.31 -10.22
C VAL A 259 -13.33 -6.98 -8.86
N TYR A 260 -13.13 -7.85 -7.87
CA TYR A 260 -13.56 -7.66 -6.50
C TYR A 260 -12.39 -7.96 -5.55
N SER A 261 -11.83 -6.94 -4.89
CA SER A 261 -10.70 -7.11 -3.97
C SER A 261 -10.80 -6.34 -2.63
N PRO A 262 -12.02 -6.14 -2.08
CA PRO A 262 -12.11 -5.56 -0.75
C PRO A 262 -11.41 -6.44 0.29
N LEU A 263 -10.74 -5.80 1.26
CA LEU A 263 -10.02 -6.45 2.33
C LEU A 263 -10.74 -6.23 3.67
N ASP A 264 -10.95 -7.29 4.43
CA ASP A 264 -11.56 -7.25 5.75
C ASP A 264 -10.56 -6.71 6.79
N VAL A 265 -10.97 -5.73 7.59
CA VAL A 265 -10.12 -5.07 8.59
C VAL A 265 -10.44 -5.46 10.03
N ARG A 266 -11.42 -6.33 10.27
CA ARG A 266 -11.89 -6.67 11.62
C ARG A 266 -10.78 -7.21 12.53
N GLU A 267 -9.87 -8.03 11.99
CA GLU A 267 -8.73 -8.54 12.75
C GLU A 267 -7.76 -7.41 13.13
N THR A 268 -7.48 -6.51 12.20
CA THR A 268 -6.67 -5.31 12.46
C THR A 268 -7.31 -4.43 13.53
N GLU A 269 -8.61 -4.15 13.42
CA GLU A 269 -9.36 -3.39 14.43
C GLU A 269 -9.31 -4.03 15.81
N SER A 270 -9.44 -5.36 15.88
CA SER A 270 -9.38 -6.13 17.12
C SER A 270 -8.02 -5.97 17.81
N VAL A 271 -6.93 -6.14 17.06
CA VAL A 271 -5.56 -5.99 17.60
C VAL A 271 -5.26 -4.56 18.02
N LEU A 272 -5.77 -3.58 17.29
CA LEU A 272 -5.52 -2.17 17.59
C LEU A 272 -6.46 -1.59 18.67
N GLY A 273 -7.53 -2.30 19.02
CA GLY A 273 -8.56 -1.81 19.97
C GLY A 273 -9.26 -0.55 19.49
N ARG A 274 -9.25 -0.26 18.19
CA ARG A 274 -9.91 0.89 17.58
C ARG A 274 -10.52 0.54 16.22
N LYS A 275 -11.55 1.29 15.83
CA LYS A 275 -12.10 1.22 14.48
C LYS A 275 -11.16 1.88 13.46
N ILE A 276 -11.03 1.28 12.29
CA ILE A 276 -10.38 1.90 11.14
C ILE A 276 -11.41 2.85 10.50
N PRO A 277 -11.08 4.12 10.29
CA PRO A 277 -12.01 5.06 9.65
C PRO A 277 -12.37 4.65 8.24
N GLY A 278 -13.57 5.02 7.79
CA GLY A 278 -14.02 4.82 6.42
C GLY A 278 -13.12 5.51 5.39
N TRP A 279 -13.09 4.99 4.19
CA TRP A 279 -12.29 5.55 3.09
C TRP A 279 -12.68 6.99 2.74
N GLU A 280 -13.93 7.38 2.97
CA GLU A 280 -14.43 8.75 2.77
C GLU A 280 -13.67 9.74 3.65
N LYS A 281 -13.36 9.33 4.89
CA LYS A 281 -12.55 10.15 5.80
C LYS A 281 -11.12 10.33 5.29
N GLY A 282 -10.55 9.28 4.70
CA GLY A 282 -9.23 9.38 4.06
C GLY A 282 -9.24 10.29 2.84
N LEU A 283 -10.32 10.27 2.05
CA LEU A 283 -10.49 11.20 0.94
C LEU A 283 -10.58 12.66 1.42
N GLU A 284 -11.35 12.95 2.48
CA GLU A 284 -11.41 14.28 3.08
C GLU A 284 -10.03 14.78 3.53
N GLU A 285 -9.27 13.95 4.27
CA GLU A 285 -7.92 14.27 4.73
C GLU A 285 -6.97 14.52 3.55
N TYR A 286 -7.07 13.70 2.50
CA TYR A 286 -6.27 13.87 1.29
C TYR A 286 -6.59 15.18 0.57
N LEU A 287 -7.87 15.49 0.37
CA LEU A 287 -8.29 16.75 -0.27
C LEU A 287 -7.80 17.96 0.54
N GLN A 288 -7.89 17.90 1.87
CA GLN A 288 -7.35 18.95 2.73
C GLN A 288 -5.83 19.09 2.59
N GLU A 289 -5.09 17.98 2.54
CA GLU A 289 -3.63 17.97 2.38
C GLU A 289 -3.19 18.66 1.08
N ILE A 290 -3.95 18.52 0.01
CA ILE A 290 -3.62 19.11 -1.31
C ILE A 290 -4.26 20.51 -1.53
N GLY A 291 -4.89 21.09 -0.49
CA GLY A 291 -5.45 22.46 -0.53
C GLY A 291 -6.82 22.57 -1.21
N TRP A 292 -7.58 21.50 -1.21
CA TRP A 292 -8.94 21.43 -1.76
C TRP A 292 -9.98 21.40 -0.65
#